data_bfd349e66e530953ae1f92a0851fbc9c
#
_entry.id   bfd349e66e530953ae1f92a0851fbc9c
#
_cell.length_a   1.000
_cell.length_b   1.000
_cell.length_c   1.000
_cell.angle_alpha   90.00
_cell.angle_beta   90.00
_cell.angle_gamma   90.00
#
_symmetry.space_group_name_H-M   'P 1'
#
loop_
_entity.id
_entity.type
_entity.pdbx_description
1 polymer ?
#
loop_
_entity_poly.entity_id
_entity_poly.type
_entity_poly.pdbx_seq_one_letter_code
_entity_poly.pdbx_strand_id
1 'polypeptide(L)'
;KSNGVAYFEDQKISCEVNSRAGVLFDSMKGDVFLKCSNNLTITGDFKQDGKNGIGLGGTTEKNEVIFEFSESRNDAIAKLDNYKNSKTLITRSLPSPRNNKNIKLNPNGKYYALLIGNSKYDNWDNLISPTYDIKGIKEVLDKSYKFEKILTVDSGTKNEIFKAFRNLSNLTTENDYVLIYYSGHGMTKAEQAYWIPKDGSKEWGNGDWINTNELNIFLREIKAHHLAVMVDSCYVGGAFKGVTSLDTITEEESIKYGKQLEDAINLRARSVLASGSSGPVSDTVADSNNSLFALSFINVLKKFDKESYPINMQSIYVSMRMSFAGNYQQKPRLYNPDTWGPSDGEFIFIPKKNLK
;
A
#
# COMPACT_ATOMS: atom_id res chain seq x y z
N LYS A 1 -3.47 -13.21 -24.76
CA LYS A 1 -3.81 -11.99 -25.51
C LYS A 1 -5.12 -12.22 -26.21
N SER A 2 -6.10 -11.38 -25.99
CA SER A 2 -7.36 -11.35 -26.71
C SER A 2 -7.61 -9.93 -27.22
N ASN A 3 -8.37 -9.80 -28.29
CA ASN A 3 -8.80 -8.51 -28.78
C ASN A 3 -10.21 -8.24 -28.23
N GLY A 4 -10.39 -7.10 -27.64
CA GLY A 4 -11.68 -6.63 -27.12
C GLY A 4 -12.08 -5.32 -27.78
N VAL A 5 -13.34 -4.96 -27.61
CA VAL A 5 -13.86 -3.67 -28.04
C VAL A 5 -14.36 -2.95 -26.79
N ALA A 6 -13.85 -1.75 -26.56
CA ALA A 6 -14.33 -0.86 -25.50
C ALA A 6 -15.24 0.22 -26.11
N TYR A 7 -16.21 0.68 -25.33
CA TYR A 7 -17.06 1.79 -25.67
C TYR A 7 -16.84 2.90 -24.65
N PHE A 8 -16.47 4.08 -25.14
CA PHE A 8 -16.24 5.27 -24.31
C PHE A 8 -17.22 6.34 -24.79
N GLU A 9 -18.13 6.79 -23.93
CA GLU A 9 -19.13 7.82 -24.27
C GLU A 9 -19.79 7.60 -25.63
N ASP A 10 -20.25 6.36 -25.88
CA ASP A 10 -20.83 5.88 -27.16
C ASP A 10 -19.88 5.74 -28.35
N GLN A 11 -18.60 6.07 -28.20
CA GLN A 11 -17.60 5.81 -29.24
C GLN A 11 -17.03 4.41 -29.10
N LYS A 12 -17.06 3.66 -30.21
CA LYS A 12 -16.45 2.34 -30.32
C LYS A 12 -14.95 2.45 -30.48
N ILE A 13 -14.19 1.94 -29.52
CA ILE A 13 -12.74 1.95 -29.54
C ILE A 13 -12.24 0.52 -29.48
N SER A 14 -11.34 0.16 -30.38
CA SER A 14 -10.67 -1.15 -30.36
C SER A 14 -9.55 -1.16 -29.34
N CYS A 15 -9.51 -2.17 -28.47
CA CYS A 15 -8.48 -2.31 -27.45
C CYS A 15 -7.85 -3.71 -27.51
N GLU A 16 -6.54 -3.77 -27.34
CA GLU A 16 -5.83 -5.01 -27.05
C GLU A 16 -5.98 -5.30 -25.53
N VAL A 17 -6.53 -6.46 -25.21
CA VAL A 17 -6.78 -6.89 -23.83
C VAL A 17 -5.70 -7.87 -23.40
N ASN A 18 -4.96 -7.55 -22.36
CA ASN A 18 -4.06 -8.45 -21.67
C ASN A 18 -4.56 -8.65 -20.24
N SER A 19 -4.87 -9.87 -19.86
CA SER A 19 -5.31 -10.20 -18.50
C SER A 19 -4.46 -11.30 -17.89
N ARG A 20 -4.24 -11.24 -16.59
CA ARG A 20 -3.71 -12.33 -15.78
C ARG A 20 -4.76 -12.64 -14.71
N ALA A 21 -5.25 -13.86 -14.72
CA ALA A 21 -6.27 -14.30 -13.78
C ALA A 21 -5.79 -15.50 -12.96
N GLY A 22 -6.19 -15.53 -11.69
CA GLY A 22 -6.11 -16.71 -10.83
C GLY A 22 -7.51 -17.14 -10.42
N VAL A 23 -7.76 -18.43 -10.29
CA VAL A 23 -9.03 -19.00 -9.85
C VAL A 23 -9.04 -19.08 -8.32
N LEU A 24 -10.03 -18.47 -7.69
CA LEU A 24 -10.31 -18.57 -6.25
C LEU A 24 -11.81 -18.84 -6.09
N PHE A 25 -12.19 -20.06 -5.68
CA PHE A 25 -13.57 -20.43 -5.34
C PHE A 25 -14.62 -19.89 -6.33
N ASP A 26 -14.81 -20.54 -7.47
CA ASP A 26 -15.83 -20.22 -8.49
C ASP A 26 -15.81 -18.81 -9.10
N SER A 27 -14.90 -17.95 -8.70
CA SER A 27 -14.70 -16.63 -9.32
C SER A 27 -13.24 -16.42 -9.73
N MET A 28 -13.01 -15.85 -10.93
CA MET A 28 -11.70 -15.38 -11.34
C MET A 28 -11.49 -13.94 -10.89
N LYS A 29 -10.36 -13.68 -10.23
CA LYS A 29 -9.86 -12.33 -9.95
C LYS A 29 -8.53 -12.15 -10.64
N GLY A 30 -8.26 -10.96 -11.12
CA GLY A 30 -7.00 -10.72 -11.81
C GLY A 30 -6.78 -9.27 -12.19
N ASP A 31 -5.68 -9.07 -12.88
CA ASP A 31 -5.31 -7.77 -13.43
C ASP A 31 -5.68 -7.73 -14.91
N VAL A 32 -6.13 -6.58 -15.38
CA VAL A 32 -6.37 -6.32 -16.79
C VAL A 32 -5.61 -5.10 -17.26
N PHE A 33 -5.13 -5.20 -18.49
CA PHE A 33 -4.54 -4.10 -19.20
C PHE A 33 -5.20 -3.98 -20.57
N LEU A 34 -5.70 -2.77 -20.85
CA LEU A 34 -6.29 -2.41 -22.12
C LEU A 34 -5.42 -1.37 -22.78
N LYS A 35 -4.97 -1.65 -24.01
CA LYS A 35 -4.32 -0.66 -24.87
C LYS A 35 -5.22 -0.40 -26.05
N CYS A 36 -5.73 0.81 -26.16
CA CYS A 36 -6.75 1.19 -27.11
C CYS A 36 -6.19 1.96 -28.32
N SER A 37 -6.92 1.93 -29.44
CA SER A 37 -6.50 2.54 -30.70
C SER A 37 -6.38 4.08 -30.65
N ASN A 38 -6.99 4.72 -29.67
CA ASN A 38 -6.87 6.16 -29.41
C ASN A 38 -5.74 6.51 -28.44
N ASN A 39 -4.76 5.64 -28.26
CA ASN A 39 -3.67 5.73 -27.27
C ASN A 39 -4.09 5.71 -25.80
N LEU A 40 -5.37 5.52 -25.51
CA LEU A 40 -5.83 5.33 -24.14
C LEU A 40 -5.30 4.00 -23.62
N THR A 41 -4.73 4.03 -22.43
CA THR A 41 -4.31 2.84 -21.70
C THR A 41 -5.06 2.78 -20.38
N ILE A 42 -5.68 1.64 -20.09
CA ILE A 42 -6.40 1.39 -18.87
C ILE A 42 -5.76 0.21 -18.16
N THR A 43 -5.47 0.38 -16.87
CA THR A 43 -4.99 -0.70 -16.02
C THR A 43 -5.90 -0.81 -14.81
N GLY A 44 -6.19 -2.03 -14.40
CA GLY A 44 -7.07 -2.24 -13.27
C GLY A 44 -7.14 -3.68 -12.83
N ASP A 45 -7.92 -3.88 -11.79
CA ASP A 45 -8.25 -5.20 -11.26
C ASP A 45 -9.67 -5.56 -11.67
N PHE A 46 -9.93 -6.84 -11.87
CA PHE A 46 -11.25 -7.33 -12.16
C PHE A 46 -11.64 -8.54 -11.33
N LYS A 47 -12.94 -8.71 -11.14
CA LYS A 47 -13.58 -9.92 -10.66
C LYS A 47 -14.49 -10.44 -11.76
N GLN A 48 -14.37 -11.71 -12.08
CA GLN A 48 -15.15 -12.38 -13.11
C GLN A 48 -15.97 -13.50 -12.47
N ASP A 49 -17.23 -13.58 -12.84
CA ASP A 49 -18.15 -14.67 -12.53
C ASP A 49 -18.70 -15.22 -13.85
N GLY A 50 -18.33 -16.45 -14.17
CA GLY A 50 -18.63 -17.03 -15.47
C GLY A 50 -17.99 -16.23 -16.62
N LYS A 51 -18.82 -15.68 -17.50
CA LYS A 51 -18.41 -14.93 -18.70
C LYS A 51 -18.50 -13.41 -18.54
N ASN A 52 -18.92 -12.95 -17.36
CA ASN A 52 -19.09 -11.54 -17.06
C ASN A 52 -18.14 -11.11 -15.96
N GLY A 53 -17.69 -9.87 -15.98
CA GLY A 53 -16.84 -9.35 -14.94
C GLY A 53 -16.87 -7.83 -14.86
N ILE A 54 -16.49 -7.36 -13.71
CA ILE A 54 -16.36 -5.94 -13.41
C ILE A 54 -14.99 -5.64 -12.88
N GLY A 55 -14.47 -4.48 -13.23
CA GLY A 55 -13.19 -4.02 -12.75
C GLY A 55 -13.14 -2.53 -12.50
N LEU A 56 -12.17 -2.16 -11.67
CA LEU A 56 -11.79 -0.79 -11.37
C LEU A 56 -10.38 -0.56 -11.87
N GLY A 57 -10.13 0.57 -12.49
CA GLY A 57 -8.83 0.90 -13.04
C GLY A 57 -8.59 2.39 -13.15
N GLY A 58 -7.43 2.74 -13.66
CA GLY A 58 -7.06 4.11 -13.98
C GLY A 58 -6.54 4.22 -15.40
N THR A 59 -6.66 5.40 -15.99
CA THR A 59 -6.07 5.74 -17.28
C THR A 59 -4.67 6.34 -17.10
N THR A 60 -3.91 6.40 -18.21
CA THR A 60 -2.64 7.14 -18.27
C THR A 60 -2.81 8.63 -17.95
N GLU A 61 -4.00 9.18 -18.11
CA GLU A 61 -4.36 10.56 -17.76
C GLU A 61 -4.81 10.72 -16.29
N LYS A 62 -4.64 9.67 -15.49
CA LYS A 62 -5.02 9.63 -14.06
C LYS A 62 -6.53 9.72 -13.78
N ASN A 63 -7.37 9.43 -14.76
CA ASN A 63 -8.82 9.31 -14.56
C ASN A 63 -9.17 7.94 -14.03
N GLU A 64 -10.06 7.88 -13.06
CA GLU A 64 -10.65 6.60 -12.60
C GLU A 64 -11.59 6.05 -13.68
N VAL A 65 -11.52 4.75 -13.90
CA VAL A 65 -12.34 4.05 -14.89
C VAL A 65 -12.95 2.81 -14.25
N ILE A 66 -14.25 2.68 -14.46
CA ILE A 66 -14.94 1.42 -14.21
C ILE A 66 -15.19 0.78 -15.56
N PHE A 67 -14.87 -0.50 -15.63
CA PHE A 67 -15.14 -1.26 -16.86
C PHE A 67 -15.90 -2.54 -16.53
N GLU A 68 -16.81 -2.87 -17.40
CA GLU A 68 -17.57 -4.12 -17.42
C GLU A 68 -17.20 -4.87 -18.67
N PHE A 69 -17.05 -6.19 -18.58
CA PHE A 69 -16.95 -7.05 -19.73
C PHE A 69 -17.98 -8.16 -19.67
N SER A 70 -18.60 -8.41 -20.81
CA SER A 70 -19.68 -9.35 -21.00
C SER A 70 -19.64 -9.90 -22.42
N GLU A 71 -20.29 -11.04 -22.65
CA GLU A 71 -20.44 -11.58 -24.02
C GLU A 71 -21.32 -10.69 -24.92
N SER A 72 -22.16 -9.85 -24.32
CA SER A 72 -23.06 -8.96 -25.03
C SER A 72 -22.83 -7.51 -24.61
N ARG A 73 -22.77 -6.61 -25.62
CA ARG A 73 -22.69 -5.17 -25.40
C ARG A 73 -23.85 -4.65 -24.55
N ASN A 74 -25.05 -5.13 -24.82
CA ASN A 74 -26.25 -4.64 -24.11
C ASN A 74 -26.23 -5.04 -22.65
N ASP A 75 -25.75 -6.24 -22.32
CA ASP A 75 -25.60 -6.68 -20.93
C ASP A 75 -24.53 -5.87 -20.19
N ALA A 76 -23.41 -5.56 -20.84
CA ALA A 76 -22.38 -4.72 -20.26
C ALA A 76 -22.90 -3.29 -19.98
N ILE A 77 -23.62 -2.70 -20.94
CA ILE A 77 -24.22 -1.36 -20.78
C ILE A 77 -25.27 -1.39 -19.67
N ALA A 78 -26.20 -2.36 -19.66
CA ALA A 78 -27.24 -2.45 -18.64
C ALA A 78 -26.64 -2.58 -17.22
N LYS A 79 -25.56 -3.31 -17.08
CA LYS A 79 -24.86 -3.44 -15.80
C LYS A 79 -24.13 -2.16 -15.41
N LEU A 80 -23.44 -1.49 -16.36
CA LEU A 80 -22.81 -0.19 -16.09
C LEU A 80 -23.87 0.88 -15.76
N ASP A 81 -25.04 0.87 -16.40
CA ASP A 81 -26.13 1.79 -16.09
C ASP A 81 -26.77 1.49 -14.74
N ASN A 82 -26.94 0.23 -14.38
CA ASN A 82 -27.34 -0.15 -13.03
C ASN A 82 -26.29 0.30 -11.99
N TYR A 83 -25.07 0.21 -12.35
CA TYR A 83 -23.97 0.75 -11.57
C TYR A 83 -24.05 2.28 -11.45
N LYS A 84 -24.24 3.03 -12.50
CA LYS A 84 -24.41 4.49 -12.49
C LYS A 84 -25.66 4.92 -11.72
N ASN A 85 -26.77 4.20 -11.87
CA ASN A 85 -28.06 4.51 -11.25
C ASN A 85 -28.14 4.10 -9.78
N SER A 86 -27.41 3.11 -9.35
CA SER A 86 -27.31 2.74 -7.93
C SER A 86 -26.44 3.71 -7.19
N LYS A 87 -26.35 4.97 -7.37
CA LYS A 87 -25.53 5.99 -6.68
C LYS A 87 -24.33 5.43 -5.85
N THR A 88 -24.12 4.13 -5.94
CA THR A 88 -23.17 3.28 -5.22
C THR A 88 -21.82 3.23 -5.91
N LEU A 89 -21.76 3.78 -7.10
CA LEU A 89 -20.57 3.90 -7.89
C LEU A 89 -20.30 5.35 -8.19
N ILE A 90 -19.63 5.92 -7.36
CA ILE A 90 -18.26 6.12 -7.46
C ILE A 90 -17.83 7.24 -8.39
N THR A 91 -17.98 8.37 -7.98
CA THR A 91 -16.78 9.13 -7.74
C THR A 91 -16.21 8.58 -6.43
N ARG A 92 -15.44 7.51 -6.48
CA ARG A 92 -14.56 7.15 -5.40
C ARG A 92 -13.31 8.04 -5.46
N SER A 93 -13.47 9.31 -5.32
CA SER A 93 -12.89 9.96 -4.16
C SER A 93 -13.14 9.00 -3.00
N LEU A 94 -12.10 8.44 -2.41
CA LEU A 94 -12.14 7.71 -1.15
C LEU A 94 -13.31 8.24 -0.35
N PRO A 95 -14.18 7.40 0.22
CA PRO A 95 -15.35 7.88 0.92
C PRO A 95 -14.88 9.02 1.80
N SER A 96 -15.28 10.22 1.45
CA SER A 96 -15.08 11.36 2.32
C SER A 96 -15.86 10.97 3.58
N PRO A 97 -15.22 10.70 4.70
CA PRO A 97 -15.90 10.35 5.93
C PRO A 97 -16.61 11.62 6.38
N ARG A 98 -17.80 11.86 5.80
CA ARG A 98 -18.54 13.12 5.95
C ARG A 98 -18.84 13.48 7.41
N ASN A 99 -18.60 12.57 8.37
CA ASN A 99 -18.99 12.79 9.76
C ASN A 99 -17.95 12.42 10.85
N ASN A 100 -16.74 11.93 10.52
CA ASN A 100 -15.80 11.52 11.56
C ASN A 100 -14.59 12.46 11.70
N LYS A 101 -14.84 13.73 12.00
CA LYS A 101 -13.76 14.67 12.38
C LYS A 101 -13.18 14.40 13.78
N ASN A 102 -13.83 13.57 14.58
CA ASN A 102 -13.50 13.38 16.01
C ASN A 102 -13.29 11.89 16.32
N ILE A 103 -12.29 11.24 15.75
CA ILE A 103 -11.87 9.92 16.22
C ILE A 103 -11.22 10.10 17.60
N LYS A 104 -11.78 9.46 18.61
CA LYS A 104 -11.18 9.42 19.94
C LYS A 104 -10.04 8.40 19.95
N LEU A 105 -8.81 8.91 19.89
CA LEU A 105 -7.64 8.09 20.19
C LEU A 105 -7.66 7.70 21.68
N ASN A 106 -7.01 6.58 21.99
CA ASN A 106 -6.59 6.32 23.36
C ASN A 106 -5.79 7.55 23.86
N PRO A 107 -6.23 8.28 24.88
CA PRO A 107 -5.58 9.51 25.34
C PRO A 107 -4.12 9.28 25.77
N ASN A 108 -3.76 8.05 26.10
CA ASN A 108 -2.42 7.65 26.50
C ASN A 108 -1.56 7.16 25.33
N GLY A 109 -2.14 6.96 24.13
CA GLY A 109 -1.44 6.45 22.97
C GLY A 109 -0.68 7.52 22.21
N LYS A 110 0.57 7.25 21.87
CA LYS A 110 1.45 8.12 21.11
C LYS A 110 1.88 7.46 19.80
N TYR A 111 2.15 8.28 18.79
CA TYR A 111 2.67 7.83 17.51
C TYR A 111 4.19 7.86 17.49
N TYR A 112 4.79 6.77 17.05
CA TYR A 112 6.23 6.63 16.83
C TYR A 112 6.51 6.15 15.42
N ALA A 113 7.64 6.54 14.85
CA ALA A 113 8.09 6.01 13.57
C ALA A 113 9.57 5.61 13.63
N LEU A 114 9.91 4.56 12.85
CA LEU A 114 11.27 4.20 12.49
C LEU A 114 11.35 4.18 10.96
N LEU A 115 12.14 5.10 10.39
CA LEU A 115 12.35 5.23 8.96
C LEU A 115 13.77 4.80 8.63
N ILE A 116 13.91 3.75 7.82
CA ILE A 116 15.19 3.17 7.43
C ILE A 116 15.34 3.33 5.92
N GLY A 117 16.37 4.06 5.49
CA GLY A 117 16.67 4.27 4.08
C GLY A 117 18.13 3.96 3.79
N ASN A 118 18.39 2.87 3.09
CA ASN A 118 19.74 2.47 2.73
C ASN A 118 20.04 2.89 1.30
N SER A 119 20.76 4.02 1.14
CA SER A 119 21.24 4.53 -0.15
C SER A 119 22.68 4.17 -0.44
N LYS A 120 23.52 4.06 0.61
CA LYS A 120 24.96 3.78 0.48
C LYS A 120 25.25 2.37 0.95
N TYR A 121 26.01 1.64 0.14
CA TYR A 121 26.37 0.26 0.37
C TYR A 121 27.89 0.07 0.20
N ASP A 122 28.47 -0.78 1.04
CA ASP A 122 29.91 -1.09 0.95
C ASP A 122 30.19 -2.10 -0.18
N ASN A 123 29.23 -2.99 -0.48
CA ASN A 123 29.41 -4.08 -1.43
C ASN A 123 28.33 -4.14 -2.54
N TRP A 124 27.29 -3.32 -2.48
CA TRP A 124 26.20 -3.27 -3.45
C TRP A 124 26.18 -1.92 -4.18
N ASP A 125 25.49 -1.87 -5.30
CA ASP A 125 25.32 -0.60 -6.01
C ASP A 125 24.52 0.37 -5.15
N ASN A 126 24.92 1.63 -5.14
CA ASN A 126 24.21 2.65 -4.40
C ASN A 126 22.84 2.92 -5.04
N LEU A 127 21.86 3.26 -4.20
CA LEU A 127 20.52 3.70 -4.60
C LEU A 127 20.37 5.21 -4.36
N ILE A 128 19.50 5.84 -5.14
CA ILE A 128 19.23 7.27 -5.01
C ILE A 128 18.10 7.52 -4.02
N SER A 129 16.96 6.81 -4.19
CA SER A 129 15.71 7.15 -3.51
C SER A 129 15.68 6.96 -2.00
N PRO A 130 16.30 5.94 -1.37
CA PRO A 130 16.00 5.61 0.02
C PRO A 130 16.22 6.77 1.02
N THR A 131 17.29 7.52 0.88
CA THR A 131 17.55 8.71 1.71
C THR A 131 16.52 9.81 1.48
N TYR A 132 16.11 10.04 0.22
CA TYR A 132 15.06 11.02 -0.09
C TYR A 132 13.69 10.56 0.38
N ASP A 133 13.40 9.26 0.32
CA ASP A 133 12.15 8.67 0.77
C ASP A 133 11.92 8.90 2.25
N ILE A 134 12.91 8.51 3.08
CA ILE A 134 12.79 8.70 4.54
C ILE A 134 12.73 10.19 4.92
N LYS A 135 13.43 11.06 4.19
CA LYS A 135 13.38 12.51 4.40
C LYS A 135 11.99 13.08 4.07
N GLY A 136 11.43 12.74 2.90
CA GLY A 136 10.11 13.21 2.49
C GLY A 136 8.99 12.68 3.37
N ILE A 137 9.04 11.40 3.77
CA ILE A 137 8.09 10.80 4.72
C ILE A 137 8.20 11.49 6.08
N LYS A 138 9.43 11.66 6.61
CA LYS A 138 9.63 12.38 7.87
C LYS A 138 9.04 13.78 7.84
N GLU A 139 9.27 14.53 6.77
CA GLU A 139 8.75 15.89 6.61
C GLU A 139 7.21 15.94 6.68
N VAL A 140 6.51 15.06 5.98
CA VAL A 140 5.05 15.04 6.00
C VAL A 140 4.50 14.59 7.35
N LEU A 141 5.15 13.60 8.00
CA LEU A 141 4.74 13.14 9.33
C LEU A 141 4.95 14.23 10.38
N ASP A 142 6.12 14.89 10.39
CA ASP A 142 6.42 16.00 11.32
C ASP A 142 5.49 17.19 11.11
N LYS A 143 5.14 17.51 9.87
CA LYS A 143 4.32 18.67 9.55
C LYS A 143 2.83 18.45 9.84
N SER A 144 2.31 17.32 9.40
CA SER A 144 0.87 17.09 9.27
C SER A 144 0.29 16.14 10.31
N TYR A 145 1.11 15.29 10.92
CA TYR A 145 0.69 14.24 11.85
C TYR A 145 1.42 14.35 13.19
N LYS A 146 0.75 13.97 14.30
CA LYS A 146 1.35 14.11 15.63
C LYS A 146 2.17 12.87 15.99
N PHE A 147 3.39 12.78 15.48
CA PHE A 147 4.36 11.79 15.95
C PHE A 147 5.15 12.34 17.13
N GLU A 148 5.22 11.57 18.22
CA GLU A 148 5.99 11.88 19.42
C GLU A 148 7.50 11.83 19.11
N LYS A 149 7.90 10.80 18.35
CA LYS A 149 9.28 10.65 17.93
C LYS A 149 9.39 9.89 16.60
N ILE A 150 10.25 10.39 15.72
CA ILE A 150 10.60 9.75 14.46
C ILE A 150 12.10 9.44 14.51
N LEU A 151 12.42 8.14 14.59
CA LEU A 151 13.78 7.64 14.49
C LEU A 151 14.13 7.46 13.01
N THR A 152 15.33 7.80 12.61
CA THR A 152 15.82 7.61 11.24
C THR A 152 17.14 6.85 11.25
N VAL A 153 17.30 5.95 10.29
CA VAL A 153 18.56 5.26 9.97
C VAL A 153 18.82 5.50 8.49
N ASP A 154 19.87 6.26 8.19
CA ASP A 154 20.31 6.52 6.82
C ASP A 154 21.55 5.72 6.52
N SER A 155 21.45 4.79 5.58
CA SER A 155 22.54 3.91 5.18
C SER A 155 23.16 3.14 6.36
N GLY A 156 22.29 2.48 7.12
CA GLY A 156 22.67 1.78 8.35
C GLY A 156 23.22 0.39 8.10
N THR A 157 24.22 0.03 8.93
CA THR A 157 24.68 -1.35 9.09
C THR A 157 23.61 -2.23 9.74
N LYS A 158 23.76 -3.57 9.66
CA LYS A 158 22.85 -4.51 10.34
C LYS A 158 22.71 -4.19 11.83
N ASN A 159 23.82 -3.90 12.50
CA ASN A 159 23.84 -3.56 13.92
C ASN A 159 23.11 -2.25 14.24
N GLU A 160 23.27 -1.22 13.41
CA GLU A 160 22.60 0.07 13.58
C GLU A 160 21.09 -0.07 13.39
N ILE A 161 20.66 -0.83 12.38
CA ILE A 161 19.25 -1.15 12.16
C ILE A 161 18.66 -1.89 13.37
N PHE A 162 19.32 -2.93 13.86
CA PHE A 162 18.87 -3.68 15.04
C PHE A 162 18.86 -2.83 16.31
N LYS A 163 19.83 -1.93 16.48
CA LYS A 163 19.84 -0.96 17.58
C LYS A 163 18.65 -0.02 17.50
N ALA A 164 18.28 0.43 16.30
CA ALA A 164 17.11 1.27 16.10
C ALA A 164 15.79 0.55 16.43
N PHE A 165 15.64 -0.73 16.07
CA PHE A 165 14.51 -1.57 16.50
C PHE A 165 14.42 -1.70 18.01
N ARG A 166 15.53 -2.01 18.70
CA ARG A 166 15.57 -2.07 20.17
C ARG A 166 15.21 -0.74 20.81
N ASN A 167 15.72 0.37 20.28
CA ASN A 167 15.39 1.70 20.77
C ASN A 167 13.89 2.00 20.61
N LEU A 168 13.31 1.63 19.47
CA LEU A 168 11.87 1.79 19.22
C LEU A 168 11.04 0.95 20.21
N SER A 169 11.39 -0.33 20.39
CA SER A 169 10.72 -1.23 21.34
C SER A 169 10.75 -0.68 22.78
N ASN A 170 11.88 -0.13 23.20
CA ASN A 170 12.03 0.46 24.53
C ASN A 170 11.24 1.76 24.74
N LEU A 171 10.93 2.48 23.66
CA LEU A 171 10.16 3.74 23.70
C LEU A 171 8.66 3.50 23.73
N THR A 172 8.20 2.35 23.26
CA THR A 172 6.78 2.11 22.98
C THR A 172 6.10 1.24 24.03
N THR A 173 4.85 1.52 24.26
CA THR A 173 3.97 0.79 25.17
C THR A 173 2.81 0.15 24.40
N GLU A 174 1.99 -0.63 25.08
CA GLU A 174 0.80 -1.29 24.52
C GLU A 174 -0.33 -0.32 24.11
N ASN A 175 -0.20 0.97 24.41
CA ASN A 175 -1.17 1.99 24.01
C ASN A 175 -0.78 2.71 22.72
N ASP A 176 0.43 2.48 22.21
CA ASP A 176 1.06 3.31 21.18
C ASP A 176 0.80 2.80 19.76
N TYR A 177 1.12 3.66 18.80
CA TYR A 177 0.98 3.45 17.36
C TYR A 177 2.35 3.56 16.69
N VAL A 178 2.78 2.52 16.01
CA VAL A 178 4.14 2.44 15.44
C VAL A 178 4.08 2.27 13.93
N LEU A 179 4.75 3.17 13.21
CA LEU A 179 5.04 3.05 11.79
C LEU A 179 6.52 2.68 11.60
N ILE A 180 6.77 1.64 10.82
CA ILE A 180 8.12 1.29 10.34
C ILE A 180 8.11 1.42 8.82
N TYR A 181 9.11 2.11 8.27
CA TYR A 181 9.33 2.22 6.84
C TYR A 181 10.75 1.77 6.52
N TYR A 182 10.89 0.92 5.52
CA TYR A 182 12.17 0.49 4.98
C TYR A 182 12.22 0.77 3.48
N SER A 183 13.30 1.40 2.99
CA SER A 183 13.64 1.54 1.59
C SER A 183 15.10 1.15 1.39
N GLY A 184 15.36 0.28 0.40
CA GLY A 184 16.72 -0.22 0.13
C GLY A 184 16.71 -1.53 -0.64
N HIS A 185 17.89 -2.11 -0.87
CA HIS A 185 18.02 -3.40 -1.51
C HIS A 185 17.34 -4.52 -0.71
N GLY A 186 16.72 -5.43 -1.45
CA GLY A 186 16.15 -6.67 -0.94
C GLY A 186 16.42 -7.83 -1.86
N MET A 187 16.47 -9.02 -1.28
CA MET A 187 16.74 -10.27 -2.01
C MET A 187 15.84 -11.39 -1.49
N THR A 188 15.57 -12.36 -2.36
CA THR A 188 14.96 -13.63 -1.96
C THR A 188 15.96 -14.75 -2.21
N LYS A 189 16.23 -15.53 -1.18
CA LYS A 189 17.07 -16.75 -1.24
C LYS A 189 16.43 -17.84 -0.39
N ALA A 190 16.41 -19.08 -0.88
CA ALA A 190 15.84 -20.22 -0.19
C ALA A 190 14.42 -19.91 0.37
N GLU A 191 13.57 -19.30 -0.47
CA GLU A 191 12.19 -18.90 -0.14
C GLU A 191 12.06 -17.88 1.01
N GLN A 192 13.16 -17.29 1.45
CA GLN A 192 13.18 -16.22 2.44
C GLN A 192 13.53 -14.88 1.83
N ALA A 193 12.93 -13.81 2.31
CA ALA A 193 13.28 -12.46 1.93
C ALA A 193 14.25 -11.85 2.95
N TYR A 194 15.08 -10.98 2.43
CA TYR A 194 16.14 -10.32 3.17
C TYR A 194 16.15 -8.83 2.85
N TRP A 195 16.35 -8.01 3.86
CA TRP A 195 16.82 -6.64 3.69
C TRP A 195 18.32 -6.62 3.67
N ILE A 196 18.91 -5.88 2.76
CA ILE A 196 20.37 -5.75 2.65
C ILE A 196 20.79 -4.49 3.39
N PRO A 197 21.52 -4.62 4.50
CA PRO A 197 22.08 -3.48 5.20
C PRO A 197 23.28 -2.91 4.44
N LYS A 198 23.77 -1.74 4.86
CA LYS A 198 24.93 -1.08 4.25
C LYS A 198 26.15 -1.99 4.14
N ASP A 199 26.43 -2.75 5.20
CA ASP A 199 27.57 -3.65 5.34
C ASP A 199 27.32 -5.07 4.79
N GLY A 200 26.13 -5.33 4.19
CA GLY A 200 25.82 -6.62 3.61
C GLY A 200 26.74 -7.01 2.46
N SER A 201 27.29 -8.23 2.50
CA SER A 201 28.12 -8.77 1.42
C SER A 201 27.26 -9.13 0.18
N LYS A 202 27.89 -9.27 -0.99
CA LYS A 202 27.21 -9.83 -2.19
C LYS A 202 26.96 -11.33 -2.08
N GLU A 203 27.75 -12.02 -1.26
CA GLU A 203 27.65 -13.45 -1.07
C GLU A 203 26.63 -13.77 0.01
N TRP A 204 25.69 -14.65 -0.35
CA TRP A 204 24.69 -15.14 0.58
C TRP A 204 25.31 -16.19 1.54
N GLY A 205 24.90 -16.14 2.80
CA GLY A 205 25.30 -17.14 3.80
C GLY A 205 26.24 -16.63 4.88
N ASN A 206 26.76 -15.42 4.75
CA ASN A 206 27.66 -14.80 5.74
C ASN A 206 26.95 -14.30 7.00
N GLY A 207 25.59 -14.38 7.04
CA GLY A 207 24.80 -13.94 8.20
C GLY A 207 24.68 -12.42 8.35
N ASP A 208 25.17 -11.65 7.40
CA ASP A 208 25.18 -10.19 7.40
C ASP A 208 23.94 -9.55 6.76
N TRP A 209 23.12 -10.32 6.04
CA TRP A 209 21.80 -9.86 5.60
C TRP A 209 20.76 -9.99 6.72
N ILE A 210 19.75 -9.14 6.71
CA ILE A 210 18.65 -9.17 7.68
C ILE A 210 17.52 -10.02 7.10
N ASN A 211 17.30 -11.21 7.64
CA ASN A 211 16.22 -12.07 7.15
C ASN A 211 14.89 -11.75 7.84
N THR A 212 13.79 -12.20 7.22
CA THR A 212 12.44 -11.97 7.73
C THR A 212 12.18 -12.59 9.10
N ASN A 213 12.87 -13.69 9.46
CA ASN A 213 12.69 -14.29 10.79
C ASN A 213 13.32 -13.42 11.89
N GLU A 214 14.50 -12.83 11.62
CA GLU A 214 15.11 -11.86 12.52
C GLU A 214 14.22 -10.62 12.69
N LEU A 215 13.66 -10.10 11.58
CA LEU A 215 12.71 -8.99 11.63
C LEU A 215 11.45 -9.36 12.43
N ASN A 216 10.89 -10.54 12.22
CA ASN A 216 9.72 -11.02 12.95
C ASN A 216 9.93 -11.09 14.46
N ILE A 217 11.16 -11.40 14.93
CA ILE A 217 11.49 -11.34 16.36
C ILE A 217 11.31 -9.92 16.87
N PHE A 218 11.96 -8.93 16.24
CA PHE A 218 11.85 -7.53 16.64
C PHE A 218 10.42 -6.99 16.54
N LEU A 219 9.71 -7.32 15.46
CA LEU A 219 8.34 -6.83 15.23
C LEU A 219 7.34 -7.38 16.25
N ARG A 220 7.54 -8.61 16.74
CA ARG A 220 6.75 -9.19 17.83
C ARG A 220 7.07 -8.59 19.20
N GLU A 221 8.30 -8.15 19.41
CA GLU A 221 8.74 -7.48 20.64
C GLU A 221 8.15 -6.07 20.79
N ILE A 222 7.73 -5.45 19.69
CA ILE A 222 7.07 -4.13 19.73
C ILE A 222 5.65 -4.32 20.30
N LYS A 223 5.45 -3.86 21.54
CA LYS A 223 4.20 -4.02 22.28
C LYS A 223 3.06 -3.12 21.75
N ALA A 224 3.37 -2.12 20.94
CA ALA A 224 2.41 -1.14 20.44
C ALA A 224 1.07 -1.75 20.04
N HIS A 225 -0.02 -1.03 20.31
CA HIS A 225 -1.38 -1.42 19.96
C HIS A 225 -1.52 -1.59 18.43
N HIS A 226 -1.02 -0.61 17.70
CA HIS A 226 -0.97 -0.65 16.23
C HIS A 226 0.47 -0.66 15.73
N LEU A 227 0.75 -1.56 14.79
CA LEU A 227 2.01 -1.65 14.07
C LEU A 227 1.74 -1.74 12.57
N ALA A 228 2.22 -0.74 11.84
CA ALA A 228 2.24 -0.74 10.39
C ALA A 228 3.69 -0.79 9.90
N VAL A 229 3.98 -1.71 9.00
CA VAL A 229 5.28 -1.83 8.34
C VAL A 229 5.11 -1.56 6.87
N MET A 230 5.86 -0.61 6.34
CA MET A 230 5.91 -0.32 4.91
C MET A 230 7.28 -0.71 4.36
N VAL A 231 7.29 -1.46 3.27
CA VAL A 231 8.54 -1.99 2.73
C VAL A 231 8.64 -1.66 1.24
N ASP A 232 9.58 -0.79 0.94
CA ASP A 232 9.94 -0.41 -0.42
C ASP A 232 11.26 -1.07 -0.82
N SER A 233 11.14 -2.30 -1.27
CA SER A 233 12.28 -3.12 -1.61
C SER A 233 11.91 -4.21 -2.61
N CYS A 234 12.90 -4.67 -3.37
CA CYS A 234 12.73 -5.77 -4.30
C CYS A 234 12.37 -7.08 -3.57
N TYR A 235 11.55 -7.92 -4.21
CA TYR A 235 11.28 -9.30 -3.78
C TYR A 235 10.62 -9.50 -2.41
N VAL A 236 10.00 -8.49 -1.84
CA VAL A 236 9.43 -8.55 -0.48
C VAL A 236 8.07 -9.27 -0.42
N GLY A 237 7.35 -9.33 -1.53
CA GLY A 237 5.98 -9.90 -1.54
C GLY A 237 5.86 -11.38 -1.16
N GLY A 238 6.97 -12.15 -1.21
CA GLY A 238 7.01 -13.53 -0.71
C GLY A 238 7.32 -13.69 0.78
N ALA A 239 7.74 -12.60 1.44
CA ALA A 239 8.22 -12.62 2.82
C ALA A 239 7.11 -12.62 3.86
N PHE A 240 5.99 -12.02 3.53
CA PHE A 240 4.85 -11.86 4.43
C PHE A 240 3.69 -12.69 3.90
N LYS A 241 3.42 -13.83 4.56
CA LYS A 241 2.23 -14.64 4.31
C LYS A 241 1.11 -14.12 5.20
N GLY A 242 -0.04 -13.82 4.63
CA GLY A 242 -1.23 -13.35 5.33
C GLY A 242 -2.39 -13.15 4.36
N VAL A 243 -3.56 -12.87 4.88
CA VAL A 243 -4.75 -12.60 4.07
C VAL A 243 -4.59 -11.25 3.39
N THR A 244 -4.63 -11.23 2.06
CA THR A 244 -4.75 -9.97 1.30
C THR A 244 -6.21 -9.55 1.30
N SER A 245 -6.54 -8.45 1.96
CA SER A 245 -7.88 -7.89 1.87
C SER A 245 -8.01 -7.08 0.59
N LEU A 246 -8.84 -7.55 -0.32
CA LEU A 246 -9.32 -6.83 -1.49
C LEU A 246 -10.85 -6.86 -1.43
N ASP A 247 -11.43 -6.04 -0.59
CA ASP A 247 -12.87 -5.86 -0.60
C ASP A 247 -13.22 -4.49 -1.19
N THR A 248 -14.08 -4.52 -2.20
CA THR A 248 -14.75 -3.33 -2.72
C THR A 248 -15.76 -2.87 -1.68
N ILE A 249 -15.58 -1.67 -1.18
CA ILE A 249 -16.46 -1.08 -0.16
C ILE A 249 -17.69 -0.45 -0.82
N THR A 250 -18.90 -0.74 -0.36
CA THR A 250 -20.16 -0.13 -0.80
C THR A 250 -20.49 1.18 -0.04
N GLU A 251 -21.48 1.98 -0.50
CA GLU A 251 -21.84 3.24 0.18
C GLU A 251 -22.40 3.00 1.59
N GLU A 252 -23.15 1.92 1.80
CA GLU A 252 -23.58 1.48 3.13
C GLU A 252 -22.39 1.12 4.02
N GLU A 253 -21.35 0.51 3.44
CA GLU A 253 -20.08 0.24 4.11
C GLU A 253 -19.28 1.51 4.38
N SER A 254 -19.40 2.57 3.57
CA SER A 254 -18.71 3.84 3.83
C SER A 254 -19.35 4.66 4.96
N ILE A 255 -20.66 4.54 5.18
CA ILE A 255 -21.33 5.10 6.37
C ILE A 255 -20.97 4.25 7.61
N LYS A 256 -20.95 2.94 7.45
CA LYS A 256 -20.45 1.97 8.42
C LYS A 256 -18.95 2.17 8.71
N TYR A 257 -18.18 2.63 7.71
CA TYR A 257 -16.74 2.85 7.78
C TYR A 257 -16.36 3.87 8.87
N GLY A 258 -17.14 4.94 9.07
CA GLY A 258 -16.90 5.89 10.16
C GLY A 258 -17.02 5.25 11.55
N LYS A 259 -18.05 4.42 11.74
CA LYS A 259 -18.25 3.66 12.98
C LYS A 259 -17.25 2.51 13.08
N GLN A 260 -16.94 1.85 11.97
CA GLN A 260 -15.91 0.82 11.87
C GLN A 260 -14.51 1.38 12.13
N LEU A 261 -14.22 2.64 11.77
CA LEU A 261 -12.95 3.27 12.06
C LEU A 261 -12.74 3.50 13.57
N GLU A 262 -13.82 3.88 14.29
CA GLU A 262 -13.78 4.00 15.76
C GLU A 262 -13.63 2.62 16.42
N ASP A 263 -14.29 1.61 15.90
CA ASP A 263 -14.15 0.24 16.40
C ASP A 263 -12.76 -0.31 16.06
N ALA A 264 -12.28 -0.10 14.84
CA ALA A 264 -10.99 -0.59 14.36
C ALA A 264 -9.78 0.02 15.09
N ILE A 265 -9.87 1.28 15.57
CA ILE A 265 -8.80 1.91 16.34
C ILE A 265 -8.64 1.32 17.74
N ASN A 266 -9.70 0.71 18.27
CA ASN A 266 -9.70 0.07 19.58
C ASN A 266 -9.26 -1.41 19.52
N LEU A 267 -9.14 -1.97 18.32
CA LEU A 267 -8.65 -3.32 18.09
C LEU A 267 -7.18 -3.30 17.71
N ARG A 268 -6.44 -4.34 18.09
CA ARG A 268 -5.02 -4.45 17.77
C ARG A 268 -4.81 -4.55 16.27
N ALA A 269 -3.86 -3.80 15.72
CA ALA A 269 -3.54 -3.81 14.29
C ALA A 269 -2.10 -4.25 14.02
N ARG A 270 -1.94 -5.10 13.00
CA ARG A 270 -0.67 -5.57 12.46
C ARG A 270 -0.79 -5.62 10.94
N SER A 271 -0.10 -4.73 10.24
CA SER A 271 -0.19 -4.67 8.78
C SER A 271 1.16 -4.46 8.13
N VAL A 272 1.32 -5.00 6.94
CA VAL A 272 2.48 -4.79 6.07
C VAL A 272 2.01 -4.31 4.71
N LEU A 273 2.50 -3.17 4.26
CA LEU A 273 2.32 -2.67 2.91
C LEU A 273 3.65 -2.74 2.16
N ALA A 274 3.74 -3.66 1.21
CA ALA A 274 4.92 -3.88 0.38
C ALA A 274 4.77 -3.21 -0.99
N SER A 275 5.86 -2.66 -1.52
CA SER A 275 5.88 -1.92 -2.80
C SER A 275 5.77 -2.82 -4.03
N GLY A 276 6.14 -4.09 -3.90
CA GLY A 276 6.09 -5.06 -5.00
C GLY A 276 5.93 -6.48 -4.53
N SER A 277 5.66 -7.40 -5.46
CA SER A 277 5.42 -8.82 -5.14
C SER A 277 6.63 -9.72 -5.36
N SER A 278 7.30 -9.66 -6.52
CA SER A 278 8.34 -10.65 -6.89
C SER A 278 9.35 -10.14 -7.92
N GLY A 279 9.38 -8.82 -8.17
CA GLY A 279 10.28 -8.22 -9.16
C GLY A 279 11.05 -7.02 -8.63
N PRO A 280 11.96 -6.46 -9.43
CA PRO A 280 12.66 -5.23 -9.08
C PRO A 280 11.66 -4.06 -8.94
N VAL A 281 11.92 -3.18 -7.99
CA VAL A 281 11.19 -1.91 -7.84
C VAL A 281 12.00 -0.77 -8.45
N SER A 282 11.31 0.28 -8.87
CA SER A 282 11.95 1.46 -9.45
C SER A 282 12.63 2.28 -8.37
N ASP A 283 13.91 2.61 -8.58
CA ASP A 283 14.66 3.43 -7.61
C ASP A 283 14.11 4.87 -7.58
N THR A 284 13.97 5.51 -8.75
CA THR A 284 13.43 6.88 -8.82
C THR A 284 12.35 6.99 -9.89
N VAL A 285 11.57 8.07 -9.81
CA VAL A 285 10.62 8.46 -10.87
C VAL A 285 11.05 9.76 -11.52
N ALA A 286 10.56 10.02 -12.74
CA ALA A 286 10.83 11.26 -13.43
C ALA A 286 10.48 12.46 -12.54
N ASP A 287 11.36 13.49 -12.55
CA ASP A 287 11.20 14.73 -11.79
C ASP A 287 11.20 14.57 -10.25
N SER A 288 11.61 13.40 -9.72
CA SER A 288 11.71 13.18 -8.28
C SER A 288 12.89 12.26 -7.95
N ASN A 289 13.55 12.55 -6.83
CA ASN A 289 14.55 11.62 -6.26
C ASN A 289 13.90 10.54 -5.37
N ASN A 290 12.59 10.58 -5.18
CA ASN A 290 11.87 9.54 -4.44
C ASN A 290 11.55 8.34 -5.33
N SER A 291 11.35 7.20 -4.71
CA SER A 291 10.70 6.06 -5.33
C SER A 291 9.23 6.36 -5.63
N LEU A 292 8.63 5.63 -6.56
CA LEU A 292 7.20 5.74 -6.83
C LEU A 292 6.36 5.39 -5.59
N PHE A 293 6.79 4.42 -4.80
CA PHE A 293 6.11 3.98 -3.59
C PHE A 293 6.09 5.07 -2.51
N ALA A 294 7.26 5.63 -2.19
CA ALA A 294 7.37 6.71 -1.23
C ALA A 294 6.62 7.96 -1.68
N LEU A 295 6.79 8.37 -2.95
CA LEU A 295 6.12 9.55 -3.49
C LEU A 295 4.59 9.40 -3.45
N SER A 296 4.07 8.22 -3.80
CA SER A 296 2.64 7.92 -3.72
C SER A 296 2.14 7.99 -2.27
N PHE A 297 2.86 7.42 -1.33
CA PHE A 297 2.51 7.49 0.09
C PHE A 297 2.50 8.93 0.62
N ILE A 298 3.56 9.71 0.32
CA ILE A 298 3.67 11.13 0.69
C ILE A 298 2.49 11.93 0.13
N ASN A 299 2.12 11.72 -1.12
CA ASN A 299 1.02 12.43 -1.77
C ASN A 299 -0.33 12.08 -1.16
N VAL A 300 -0.57 10.80 -0.82
CA VAL A 300 -1.77 10.37 -0.11
C VAL A 300 -1.86 11.05 1.25
N LEU A 301 -0.80 11.05 2.04
CA LEU A 301 -0.78 11.70 3.35
C LEU A 301 -1.04 13.22 3.24
N LYS A 302 -0.41 13.91 2.27
CA LYS A 302 -0.65 15.34 2.02
C LYS A 302 -2.10 15.64 1.63
N LYS A 303 -2.71 14.79 0.81
CA LYS A 303 -4.12 14.93 0.40
C LYS A 303 -5.03 14.85 1.63
N PHE A 304 -4.88 13.81 2.45
CA PHE A 304 -5.73 13.62 3.62
C PHE A 304 -5.50 14.66 4.72
N ASP A 305 -4.28 15.14 4.90
CA ASP A 305 -4.02 16.30 5.76
C ASP A 305 -4.75 17.55 5.26
N LYS A 306 -4.69 17.86 3.96
CA LYS A 306 -5.40 19.00 3.37
C LYS A 306 -6.91 18.91 3.60
N GLU A 307 -7.48 17.74 3.44
CA GLU A 307 -8.91 17.48 3.64
C GLU A 307 -9.30 17.35 5.12
N SER A 308 -8.31 17.26 6.03
CA SER A 308 -8.49 17.06 7.48
C SER A 308 -9.24 15.79 7.81
N TYR A 309 -8.93 14.69 7.12
CA TYR A 309 -9.52 13.38 7.37
C TYR A 309 -8.49 12.36 7.86
N PRO A 310 -8.83 11.56 8.88
CA PRO A 310 -8.08 10.36 9.23
C PRO A 310 -8.07 9.35 8.09
N ILE A 311 -6.96 8.63 7.92
CA ILE A 311 -6.81 7.62 6.88
C ILE A 311 -6.18 6.35 7.45
N ASN A 312 -6.77 5.19 7.15
CA ASN A 312 -6.25 3.88 7.54
C ASN A 312 -5.36 3.25 6.44
N MET A 313 -4.66 2.18 6.81
CA MET A 313 -3.73 1.49 5.89
C MET A 313 -4.43 0.93 4.65
N GLN A 314 -5.66 0.45 4.77
CA GLN A 314 -6.46 -0.04 3.63
C GLN A 314 -6.71 1.08 2.61
N SER A 315 -7.13 2.26 3.07
CA SER A 315 -7.38 3.42 2.21
C SER A 315 -6.10 3.97 1.59
N ILE A 316 -4.98 3.93 2.35
CA ILE A 316 -3.65 4.26 1.81
C ILE A 316 -3.29 3.30 0.68
N TYR A 317 -3.44 2.00 0.90
CA TYR A 317 -3.16 0.97 -0.10
C TYR A 317 -3.96 1.19 -1.39
N VAL A 318 -5.29 1.37 -1.27
CA VAL A 318 -6.17 1.63 -2.42
C VAL A 318 -5.75 2.90 -3.16
N SER A 319 -5.49 4.00 -2.43
CA SER A 319 -5.05 5.27 -3.03
C SER A 319 -3.69 5.15 -3.73
N MET A 320 -2.75 4.45 -3.11
CA MET A 320 -1.43 4.24 -3.70
C MET A 320 -1.51 3.37 -4.96
N ARG A 321 -2.33 2.31 -4.98
CA ARG A 321 -2.48 1.46 -6.17
C ARG A 321 -2.84 2.23 -7.43
N MET A 322 -3.60 3.29 -7.30
CA MET A 322 -3.96 4.16 -8.44
C MET A 322 -2.74 4.85 -9.04
N SER A 323 -1.76 5.24 -8.21
CA SER A 323 -0.50 5.82 -8.69
C SER A 323 0.39 4.82 -9.46
N PHE A 324 0.13 3.52 -9.29
CA PHE A 324 0.83 2.44 -9.99
C PHE A 324 0.09 1.96 -11.25
N ALA A 325 -1.01 2.60 -11.63
CA ALA A 325 -1.68 2.30 -12.88
C ALA A 325 -0.71 2.47 -14.06
N GLY A 326 -0.54 1.42 -14.86
CA GLY A 326 0.46 1.40 -15.95
C GLY A 326 1.83 0.83 -15.58
N ASN A 327 2.16 0.66 -14.30
CA ASN A 327 3.40 -0.01 -13.90
C ASN A 327 3.15 -1.50 -13.60
N TYR A 328 3.48 -2.36 -14.57
CA TYR A 328 3.24 -3.82 -14.45
C TYR A 328 4.20 -4.55 -13.54
N GLN A 329 5.38 -3.97 -13.33
CA GLN A 329 6.45 -4.64 -12.58
C GLN A 329 6.33 -4.40 -11.08
N GLN A 330 5.73 -3.28 -10.69
CA GLN A 330 5.60 -2.88 -9.30
C GLN A 330 4.12 -2.77 -8.92
N LYS A 331 3.65 -3.65 -8.04
CA LYS A 331 2.27 -3.69 -7.56
C LYS A 331 2.26 -3.75 -6.04
N PRO A 332 1.91 -2.68 -5.35
CA PRO A 332 1.78 -2.70 -3.89
C PRO A 332 0.83 -3.80 -3.42
N ARG A 333 1.14 -4.39 -2.28
CA ARG A 333 0.34 -5.41 -1.62
C ARG A 333 0.21 -5.11 -0.14
N LEU A 334 -0.99 -5.23 0.39
CA LEU A 334 -1.29 -5.11 1.81
C LEU A 334 -1.51 -6.50 2.40
N TYR A 335 -0.86 -6.78 3.52
CA TYR A 335 -0.92 -8.05 4.24
C TYR A 335 -1.20 -7.80 5.72
N ASN A 336 -1.93 -8.71 6.35
CA ASN A 336 -2.03 -8.82 7.80
C ASN A 336 -1.31 -10.11 8.23
N PRO A 337 -0.06 -10.02 8.75
CA PRO A 337 0.74 -11.19 9.06
C PRO A 337 0.19 -11.95 10.27
N ASP A 338 -0.24 -13.20 10.08
CA ASP A 338 -0.79 -14.06 11.14
C ASP A 338 0.23 -14.32 12.27
N THR A 339 1.52 -14.26 11.93
CA THR A 339 2.62 -14.53 12.87
C THR A 339 2.86 -13.43 13.91
N TRP A 340 2.23 -12.25 13.77
CA TRP A 340 2.39 -11.12 14.69
C TRP A 340 1.27 -10.99 15.71
N GLY A 341 0.42 -12.01 15.80
CA GLY A 341 -0.74 -12.06 16.69
C GLY A 341 -2.01 -11.48 16.08
N PRO A 342 -3.10 -11.38 16.85
CA PRO A 342 -4.38 -10.89 16.36
C PRO A 342 -4.29 -9.52 15.71
N SER A 343 -4.99 -9.34 14.59
CA SER A 343 -4.99 -8.10 13.80
C SER A 343 -6.39 -7.86 13.22
N ASP A 344 -7.33 -7.51 14.09
CA ASP A 344 -8.71 -7.17 13.72
C ASP A 344 -8.92 -5.65 13.60
N GLY A 345 -7.91 -4.87 14.00
CA GLY A 345 -7.87 -3.41 13.92
C GLY A 345 -7.14 -2.89 12.70
N GLU A 346 -7.08 -1.58 12.59
CA GLU A 346 -6.37 -0.90 11.50
C GLU A 346 -5.50 0.25 12.02
N PHE A 347 -4.29 0.38 11.45
CA PHE A 347 -3.44 1.53 11.71
C PHE A 347 -4.04 2.77 11.04
N ILE A 348 -4.23 3.83 11.79
CA ILE A 348 -4.90 5.05 11.33
C ILE A 348 -3.96 6.24 11.50
N PHE A 349 -3.78 7.02 10.44
CA PHE A 349 -3.10 8.32 10.49
C PHE A 349 -4.12 9.41 10.76
N ILE A 350 -3.90 10.21 11.80
CA ILE A 350 -4.80 11.29 12.19
C ILE A 350 -4.08 12.63 12.00
N PRO A 351 -4.57 13.50 11.10
CA PRO A 351 -4.01 14.84 10.93
C PRO A 351 -4.03 15.64 12.22
N LYS A 352 -2.97 16.44 12.48
CA LYS A 352 -2.86 17.28 13.68
C LYS A 352 -4.08 18.16 13.95
N LYS A 353 -4.71 18.63 12.87
CA LYS A 353 -5.92 19.47 12.92
C LYS A 353 -7.13 18.78 13.57
N ASN A 354 -7.12 17.46 13.62
CA ASN A 354 -8.20 16.64 14.17
C ASN A 354 -7.92 16.20 15.61
N LEU A 355 -6.74 16.50 16.12
CA LEU A 355 -6.36 16.23 17.51
C LEU A 355 -6.56 17.51 18.33
N LYS A 356 -7.75 17.67 18.91
CA LYS A 356 -8.06 18.73 19.87
C LYS A 356 -7.87 18.25 21.29
#